data_bf2b5858c8c538116249a0ea4af255c3
#
_entry.id   bf2b5858c8c538116249a0ea4af255c3
#
_cell.length_a   1.000
_cell.length_b   1.000
_cell.length_c   1.000
_cell.angle_alpha   90.00
_cell.angle_beta   90.00
_cell.angle_gamma   90.00
#
_symmetry.space_group_name_H-M   'P 1'
#
loop_
_entity.id
_entity.type
_entity.pdbx_description
1 polymer ?
#
loop_
_entity_poly.entity_id
_entity_poly.type
_entity_poly.pdbx_seq_one_letter_code
_entity_poly.pdbx_strand_id
1 'polypeptide(L)'
;MFPTDLLSASNKSGPVLSVTDLGLLQHNVSIAQNIERSLTWFVSFLSRYNHWITNYNHNHLRVSRIIRCTALLHSVELSKWFMDTVIELAEHDKTALAVARLHWGVNLDEAAEIRNTYGKQDRALGAFLGLAIGDSMGAPVAFKSRRTFEPVTKFRTDEKFDLLEGAWTDDTAMALCLSESLCADPEIDPTDLLDRFCDW
;
A
#
# COMPACT_ATOMS: atom_id res chain seq x y z
N MET A 1 -17.20 10.72 5.26
CA MET A 1 -17.10 10.57 3.79
C MET A 1 -15.98 9.55 3.54
N PHE A 2 -16.17 8.62 2.61
CA PHE A 2 -15.15 7.63 2.25
C PHE A 2 -14.34 8.16 1.05
N PRO A 3 -13.10 8.58 1.25
CA PRO A 3 -12.24 9.04 0.15
C PRO A 3 -11.85 7.87 -0.74
N THR A 4 -11.67 8.13 -2.03
CA THR A 4 -11.21 7.15 -3.03
C THR A 4 -10.28 7.85 -4.03
N ASP A 5 -9.58 7.07 -4.83
CA ASP A 5 -8.77 7.51 -5.96
C ASP A 5 -9.58 8.00 -7.16
N LEU A 6 -10.93 7.91 -7.10
CA LEU A 6 -11.85 8.35 -8.15
C LEU A 6 -12.66 9.57 -7.73
N LEU A 7 -12.83 10.50 -8.66
CA LEU A 7 -13.75 11.63 -8.49
C LEU A 7 -15.18 11.14 -8.27
N SER A 8 -15.89 11.82 -7.37
CA SER A 8 -17.32 11.58 -7.18
C SER A 8 -18.13 12.23 -8.30
N ALA A 9 -19.01 11.46 -8.95
CA ALA A 9 -19.94 12.01 -9.93
C ALA A 9 -20.89 13.07 -9.32
N SER A 10 -21.22 12.94 -8.03
CA SER A 10 -22.15 13.83 -7.32
C SER A 10 -21.43 14.98 -6.57
N ASN A 11 -20.12 14.88 -6.33
CA ASN A 11 -19.34 15.90 -5.66
C ASN A 11 -17.95 16.04 -6.31
N LYS A 12 -17.86 16.90 -7.30
CA LYS A 12 -16.63 17.14 -8.07
C LYS A 12 -15.52 17.83 -7.27
N SER A 13 -15.85 18.42 -6.12
CA SER A 13 -14.90 19.02 -5.18
C SER A 13 -14.49 18.06 -4.04
N GLY A 14 -14.94 16.81 -4.07
CA GLY A 14 -14.55 15.82 -3.07
C GLY A 14 -13.06 15.46 -3.16
N PRO A 15 -12.42 15.16 -2.02
CA PRO A 15 -11.01 14.76 -2.04
C PRO A 15 -10.83 13.46 -2.84
N VAL A 16 -9.76 13.43 -3.64
CA VAL A 16 -9.30 12.27 -4.40
C VAL A 16 -7.95 11.87 -3.83
N LEU A 17 -7.78 10.58 -3.53
CA LEU A 17 -6.53 10.05 -3.02
C LEU A 17 -5.50 9.95 -4.14
N SER A 18 -4.36 10.55 -3.94
CA SER A 18 -3.18 10.32 -4.78
C SER A 18 -2.47 9.02 -4.37
N VAL A 19 -1.53 8.59 -5.18
CA VAL A 19 -0.63 7.46 -4.87
C VAL A 19 0.10 7.67 -3.55
N THR A 20 0.62 8.88 -3.34
CA THR A 20 1.32 9.23 -2.10
C THR A 20 0.40 9.15 -0.90
N ASP A 21 -0.86 9.61 -1.03
CA ASP A 21 -1.86 9.50 0.03
C ASP A 21 -2.13 8.03 0.38
N LEU A 22 -2.24 7.15 -0.62
CA LEU A 22 -2.44 5.72 -0.40
C LEU A 22 -1.31 5.11 0.43
N GLY A 23 -0.05 5.39 0.08
CA GLY A 23 1.12 4.89 0.81
C GLY A 23 1.12 5.35 2.28
N LEU A 24 0.81 6.62 2.54
CA LEU A 24 0.79 7.19 3.89
C LEU A 24 -0.39 6.68 4.74
N LEU A 25 -1.57 6.51 4.13
CA LEU A 25 -2.81 6.24 4.85
C LEU A 25 -3.05 4.75 5.10
N GLN A 26 -2.52 3.85 4.26
CA GLN A 26 -2.66 2.39 4.40
C GLN A 26 -2.13 1.83 5.72
N HIS A 27 -1.14 2.47 6.33
CA HIS A 27 -0.50 2.04 7.57
C HIS A 27 -0.97 2.81 8.81
N ASN A 28 -1.96 3.68 8.64
CA ASN A 28 -2.46 4.51 9.75
C ASN A 28 -3.54 3.78 10.56
N VAL A 29 -3.18 3.39 11.78
CA VAL A 29 -4.05 2.64 12.70
C VAL A 29 -5.37 3.38 13.00
N SER A 30 -5.33 4.70 13.18
CA SER A 30 -6.53 5.48 13.47
C SER A 30 -7.50 5.50 12.28
N ILE A 31 -6.96 5.52 11.04
CA ILE A 31 -7.77 5.45 9.83
C ILE A 31 -8.41 4.06 9.70
N ALA A 32 -7.66 2.99 9.93
CA ALA A 32 -8.18 1.63 9.92
C ALA A 32 -9.35 1.47 10.90
N GLN A 33 -9.16 1.89 12.16
CA GLN A 33 -10.23 1.84 13.18
C GLN A 33 -11.45 2.69 12.83
N ASN A 34 -11.26 3.84 12.19
CA ASN A 34 -12.35 4.70 11.75
C ASN A 34 -13.13 4.06 10.59
N ILE A 35 -12.45 3.37 9.67
CA ILE A 35 -13.09 2.60 8.61
C ILE A 35 -13.95 1.49 9.23
N GLU A 36 -13.42 0.65 10.11
CA GLU A 36 -14.15 -0.43 10.78
C GLU A 36 -15.43 0.06 11.49
N ARG A 37 -15.31 1.14 12.28
CA ARG A 37 -16.46 1.76 12.94
C ARG A 37 -17.50 2.27 11.94
N SER A 38 -17.05 2.87 10.85
CA SER A 38 -17.92 3.40 9.81
C SER A 38 -18.65 2.30 9.04
N LEU A 39 -17.98 1.15 8.78
CA LEU A 39 -18.60 -0.03 8.17
C LEU A 39 -19.73 -0.58 9.08
N THR A 40 -19.43 -0.78 10.35
CA THR A 40 -20.40 -1.28 11.33
C THR A 40 -21.63 -0.36 11.40
N TRP A 41 -21.40 0.95 11.43
CA TRP A 41 -22.49 1.93 11.43
C TRP A 41 -23.32 1.86 10.14
N PHE A 42 -22.66 1.76 8.98
CA PHE A 42 -23.35 1.74 7.69
C PHE A 42 -24.13 0.45 7.46
N VAL A 43 -23.62 -0.71 7.87
CA VAL A 43 -24.36 -1.98 7.89
C VAL A 43 -25.60 -1.86 8.77
N SER A 44 -25.47 -1.31 10.00
CA SER A 44 -26.61 -1.06 10.90
C SER A 44 -27.64 -0.08 10.30
N PHE A 45 -27.20 0.90 9.54
CA PHE A 45 -28.09 1.80 8.81
C PHE A 45 -28.87 1.06 7.71
N LEU A 46 -28.21 0.27 6.89
CA LEU A 46 -28.85 -0.50 5.82
C LEU A 46 -29.81 -1.57 6.35
N SER A 47 -29.50 -2.19 7.48
CA SER A 47 -30.36 -3.23 8.09
C SER A 47 -31.66 -2.69 8.67
N ARG A 48 -31.72 -1.40 9.02
CA ARG A 48 -32.95 -0.75 9.55
C ARG A 48 -33.93 -0.36 8.47
N TYR A 49 -33.48 -0.18 7.23
CA TYR A 49 -34.26 0.36 6.15
C TYR A 49 -34.04 -0.45 4.88
N ASN A 50 -35.07 -1.04 4.33
CA ASN A 50 -35.02 -1.88 3.13
C ASN A 50 -35.30 -1.13 1.81
N HIS A 51 -35.63 0.15 1.86
CA HIS A 51 -35.96 0.96 0.68
C HIS A 51 -34.77 1.16 -0.30
N TRP A 52 -33.57 0.77 0.09
CA TRP A 52 -32.41 0.76 -0.78
C TRP A 52 -32.31 -0.49 -1.66
N ILE A 53 -33.08 -1.54 -1.36
CA ILE A 53 -33.13 -2.79 -2.13
C ILE A 53 -34.04 -2.58 -3.35
N THR A 54 -33.50 -1.97 -4.37
CA THR A 54 -34.18 -1.62 -5.64
C THR A 54 -33.17 -1.68 -6.76
N ASN A 55 -33.62 -1.67 -8.02
CA ASN A 55 -32.74 -1.66 -9.18
C ASN A 55 -31.83 -0.43 -9.26
N TYR A 56 -32.22 0.68 -8.66
CA TYR A 56 -31.46 1.92 -8.65
C TYR A 56 -31.67 2.70 -7.35
N ASN A 57 -30.56 2.94 -6.61
CA ASN A 57 -30.60 3.72 -5.37
C ASN A 57 -29.26 4.41 -5.11
N HIS A 58 -29.29 5.62 -4.55
CA HIS A 58 -28.08 6.36 -4.20
C HIS A 58 -27.19 5.62 -3.18
N ASN A 59 -27.76 4.75 -2.35
CA ASN A 59 -26.96 3.95 -1.41
C ASN A 59 -26.05 2.95 -2.15
N HIS A 60 -26.40 2.49 -3.36
CA HIS A 60 -25.53 1.63 -4.16
C HIS A 60 -24.21 2.33 -4.52
N LEU A 61 -24.25 3.62 -4.85
CA LEU A 61 -23.04 4.42 -5.09
C LEU A 61 -22.22 4.63 -3.82
N ARG A 62 -22.89 4.79 -2.68
CA ARG A 62 -22.20 4.86 -1.37
C ARG A 62 -21.51 3.55 -1.04
N VAL A 63 -22.19 2.42 -1.24
CA VAL A 63 -21.60 1.08 -1.06
C VAL A 63 -20.38 0.90 -1.98
N SER A 64 -20.46 1.26 -3.26
CA SER A 64 -19.30 1.23 -4.18
C SER A 64 -18.10 2.00 -3.63
N ARG A 65 -18.33 3.22 -3.14
CA ARG A 65 -17.25 4.06 -2.56
C ARG A 65 -16.69 3.46 -1.28
N ILE A 66 -17.53 2.87 -0.44
CA ILE A 66 -17.10 2.21 0.80
C ILE A 66 -16.24 1.01 0.47
N ILE A 67 -16.67 0.15 -0.46
CA ILE A 67 -15.90 -1.02 -0.93
C ILE A 67 -14.53 -0.57 -1.41
N ARG A 68 -14.48 0.38 -2.33
CA ARG A 68 -13.23 0.88 -2.91
C ARG A 68 -12.31 1.51 -1.84
N CYS A 69 -12.84 2.39 -1.00
CA CYS A 69 -12.08 3.01 0.10
C CYS A 69 -11.50 1.97 1.07
N THR A 70 -12.31 1.00 1.48
CA THR A 70 -11.88 -0.04 2.41
C THR A 70 -10.81 -0.93 1.80
N ALA A 71 -10.96 -1.34 0.54
CA ALA A 71 -9.94 -2.12 -0.16
C ALA A 71 -8.63 -1.35 -0.31
N LEU A 72 -8.67 -0.06 -0.63
CA LEU A 72 -7.49 0.78 -0.79
C LEU A 72 -6.78 1.06 0.54
N LEU A 73 -7.50 1.43 1.59
CA LEU A 73 -6.92 1.99 2.82
C LEU A 73 -6.87 1.00 4.00
N HIS A 74 -7.61 -0.09 3.96
CA HIS A 74 -7.63 -1.09 5.04
C HIS A 74 -7.20 -2.46 4.53
N SER A 75 -8.13 -3.25 4.00
CA SER A 75 -7.82 -4.55 3.39
C SER A 75 -8.90 -4.98 2.39
N VAL A 76 -8.49 -5.82 1.46
CA VAL A 76 -9.38 -6.44 0.46
C VAL A 76 -10.36 -7.38 1.14
N GLU A 77 -9.92 -8.12 2.16
CA GLU A 77 -10.72 -9.08 2.94
C GLU A 77 -11.87 -8.37 3.66
N LEU A 78 -11.58 -7.25 4.36
CA LEU A 78 -12.62 -6.47 5.04
C LEU A 78 -13.59 -5.84 4.05
N SER A 79 -13.10 -5.38 2.92
CA SER A 79 -13.94 -4.84 1.84
C SER A 79 -14.88 -5.89 1.27
N LYS A 80 -14.37 -7.09 1.03
CA LYS A 80 -15.16 -8.23 0.56
C LYS A 80 -16.21 -8.64 1.60
N TRP A 81 -15.81 -8.77 2.86
CA TRP A 81 -16.74 -9.05 3.96
C TRP A 81 -17.89 -8.03 4.00
N PHE A 82 -17.58 -6.74 3.88
CA PHE A 82 -18.60 -5.69 3.84
C PHE A 82 -19.54 -5.84 2.64
N MET A 83 -19.00 -6.09 1.45
CA MET A 83 -19.80 -6.32 0.23
C MET A 83 -20.74 -7.51 0.40
N ASP A 84 -20.22 -8.64 0.88
CA ASP A 84 -20.99 -9.87 1.10
C ASP A 84 -22.10 -9.64 2.15
N THR A 85 -21.80 -8.95 3.25
CA THR A 85 -22.77 -8.58 4.28
C THR A 85 -23.90 -7.72 3.71
N VAL A 86 -23.58 -6.73 2.86
CA VAL A 86 -24.61 -5.88 2.21
C VAL A 86 -25.47 -6.71 1.25
N ILE A 87 -24.90 -7.66 0.54
CA ILE A 87 -25.65 -8.58 -0.34
C ILE A 87 -26.58 -9.48 0.48
N GLU A 88 -26.12 -9.98 1.63
CA GLU A 88 -26.93 -10.81 2.54
C GLU A 88 -28.12 -10.04 3.11
N LEU A 89 -27.99 -8.75 3.44
CA LEU A 89 -29.11 -7.92 3.87
C LEU A 89 -30.24 -7.82 2.83
N ALA A 90 -29.97 -8.09 1.58
CA ALA A 90 -30.93 -8.06 0.47
C ALA A 90 -31.44 -9.46 0.08
N GLU A 91 -31.35 -10.46 0.96
CA GLU A 91 -31.66 -11.87 0.64
C GLU A 91 -33.05 -12.08 0.02
N HIS A 92 -34.01 -11.24 0.36
CA HIS A 92 -35.40 -11.35 -0.10
C HIS A 92 -35.59 -10.88 -1.56
N ASP A 93 -34.68 -10.06 -2.11
CA ASP A 93 -34.73 -9.62 -3.51
C ASP A 93 -33.32 -9.41 -4.10
N LYS A 94 -32.61 -10.52 -4.31
CA LYS A 94 -31.27 -10.51 -4.91
C LYS A 94 -31.24 -9.98 -6.35
N THR A 95 -32.35 -10.00 -7.04
CA THR A 95 -32.44 -9.52 -8.42
C THR A 95 -32.41 -8.00 -8.50
N ALA A 96 -32.95 -7.32 -7.51
CA ALA A 96 -32.91 -5.85 -7.40
C ALA A 96 -31.50 -5.27 -7.32
N LEU A 97 -30.51 -6.06 -6.88
CA LEU A 97 -29.12 -5.62 -6.76
C LEU A 97 -28.21 -6.13 -7.90
N ALA A 98 -28.75 -6.79 -8.93
CA ALA A 98 -27.92 -7.45 -9.94
C ALA A 98 -26.90 -6.49 -10.60
N VAL A 99 -27.33 -5.30 -11.01
CA VAL A 99 -26.45 -4.28 -11.61
C VAL A 99 -25.47 -3.70 -10.57
N ALA A 100 -25.95 -3.40 -9.36
CA ALA A 100 -25.10 -2.85 -8.30
C ALA A 100 -23.97 -3.81 -7.92
N ARG A 101 -24.26 -5.11 -7.81
CA ARG A 101 -23.28 -6.16 -7.49
C ARG A 101 -22.14 -6.25 -8.52
N LEU A 102 -22.46 -6.12 -9.81
CA LEU A 102 -21.42 -6.08 -10.85
C LEU A 102 -20.48 -4.88 -10.64
N HIS A 103 -21.04 -3.70 -10.40
CA HIS A 103 -20.22 -2.51 -10.12
C HIS A 103 -19.42 -2.62 -8.82
N TRP A 104 -19.97 -3.26 -7.79
CA TRP A 104 -19.26 -3.50 -6.52
C TRP A 104 -18.07 -4.45 -6.70
N GLY A 105 -18.27 -5.53 -7.47
CA GLY A 105 -17.19 -6.46 -7.81
C GLY A 105 -16.06 -5.76 -8.58
N VAL A 106 -16.39 -5.02 -9.63
CA VAL A 106 -15.38 -4.25 -10.39
C VAL A 106 -14.61 -3.27 -9.48
N ASN A 107 -15.30 -2.53 -8.62
CA ASN A 107 -14.63 -1.60 -7.68
C ASN A 107 -13.72 -2.32 -6.69
N LEU A 108 -14.08 -3.51 -6.24
CA LEU A 108 -13.25 -4.34 -5.35
C LEU A 108 -11.99 -4.81 -6.08
N ASP A 109 -12.16 -5.37 -7.28
CA ASP A 109 -11.06 -5.96 -8.07
C ASP A 109 -10.04 -4.89 -8.49
N GLU A 110 -10.51 -3.76 -9.02
CA GLU A 110 -9.63 -2.63 -9.37
C GLU A 110 -8.88 -2.07 -8.15
N ALA A 111 -9.57 -1.90 -7.02
CA ALA A 111 -8.93 -1.41 -5.80
C ALA A 111 -7.91 -2.42 -5.24
N ALA A 112 -8.18 -3.72 -5.35
CA ALA A 112 -7.26 -4.78 -4.96
C ALA A 112 -5.99 -4.78 -5.81
N GLU A 113 -6.13 -4.58 -7.13
CA GLU A 113 -5.00 -4.48 -8.06
C GLU A 113 -4.13 -3.25 -7.75
N ILE A 114 -4.75 -2.08 -7.58
CA ILE A 114 -4.06 -0.85 -7.17
C ILE A 114 -3.29 -1.08 -5.87
N ARG A 115 -3.95 -1.57 -4.82
CA ARG A 115 -3.33 -1.83 -3.53
C ARG A 115 -2.14 -2.80 -3.63
N ASN A 116 -2.28 -3.87 -4.42
CA ASN A 116 -1.21 -4.85 -4.60
C ASN A 116 0.00 -4.23 -5.31
N THR A 117 -0.23 -3.43 -6.33
CA THR A 117 0.82 -2.73 -7.08
C THR A 117 1.60 -1.78 -6.17
N TYR A 118 0.91 -0.92 -5.43
CA TYR A 118 1.58 0.01 -4.50
C TYR A 118 2.25 -0.69 -3.33
N GLY A 119 1.63 -1.72 -2.78
CA GLY A 119 2.25 -2.51 -1.72
C GLY A 119 3.56 -3.20 -2.15
N LYS A 120 3.69 -3.61 -3.41
CA LYS A 120 4.95 -4.14 -3.95
C LYS A 120 6.02 -3.05 -4.08
N GLN A 121 5.66 -1.90 -4.63
CA GLN A 121 6.57 -0.76 -4.79
C GLN A 121 7.06 -0.25 -3.43
N ASP A 122 6.18 -0.08 -2.47
CA ASP A 122 6.52 0.36 -1.12
C ASP A 122 7.48 -0.61 -0.43
N ARG A 123 7.25 -1.94 -0.52
CA ARG A 123 8.16 -2.95 0.01
C ARG A 123 9.51 -2.96 -0.70
N ALA A 124 9.54 -2.82 -2.02
CA ALA A 124 10.79 -2.76 -2.78
C ALA A 124 11.60 -1.53 -2.40
N LEU A 125 10.97 -0.37 -2.33
CA LEU A 125 11.60 0.88 -1.90
C LEU A 125 12.08 0.78 -0.45
N GLY A 126 11.25 0.24 0.45
CA GLY A 126 11.61 0.04 1.86
C GLY A 126 12.78 -0.91 2.05
N ALA A 127 12.85 -1.99 1.28
CA ALA A 127 13.98 -2.92 1.28
C ALA A 127 15.27 -2.24 0.82
N PHE A 128 15.19 -1.47 -0.26
CA PHE A 128 16.34 -0.78 -0.83
C PHE A 128 16.87 0.33 0.08
N LEU A 129 15.99 1.20 0.56
CA LEU A 129 16.36 2.25 1.52
C LEU A 129 16.83 1.67 2.86
N GLY A 130 16.21 0.58 3.32
CA GLY A 130 16.60 -0.11 4.53
C GLY A 130 18.01 -0.69 4.44
N LEU A 131 18.39 -1.23 3.28
CA LEU A 131 19.76 -1.68 2.99
C LEU A 131 20.74 -0.50 3.08
N ALA A 132 20.49 0.59 2.36
CA ALA A 132 21.37 1.76 2.33
C ALA A 132 21.55 2.41 3.73
N ILE A 133 20.47 2.51 4.50
CA ILE A 133 20.51 3.01 5.88
C ILE A 133 21.31 2.05 6.78
N GLY A 134 21.05 0.75 6.65
CA GLY A 134 21.74 -0.29 7.41
C GLY A 134 23.25 -0.32 7.16
N ASP A 135 23.63 -0.25 5.91
CA ASP A 135 25.01 -0.16 5.44
C ASP A 135 25.70 1.10 5.99
N SER A 136 25.14 2.28 5.76
CA SER A 136 25.67 3.56 6.24
C SER A 136 25.79 3.65 7.76
N MET A 137 24.89 3.03 8.52
CA MET A 137 24.95 2.97 9.98
C MET A 137 25.93 1.89 10.47
N GLY A 138 26.08 0.81 9.71
CA GLY A 138 26.93 -0.32 10.04
C GLY A 138 28.40 -0.10 9.71
N ALA A 139 28.73 0.65 8.67
CA ALA A 139 30.07 0.89 8.19
C ALA A 139 31.06 1.32 9.31
N PRO A 140 30.75 2.30 10.18
CA PRO A 140 31.67 2.73 11.24
C PRO A 140 31.97 1.67 12.32
N VAL A 141 31.23 0.60 12.38
CA VAL A 141 31.42 -0.51 13.31
C VAL A 141 31.79 -1.82 12.62
N ALA A 142 31.97 -1.78 11.30
CA ALA A 142 32.38 -2.92 10.52
C ALA A 142 33.69 -3.52 11.08
N PHE A 143 33.78 -4.84 11.08
CA PHE A 143 34.90 -5.61 11.63
C PHE A 143 35.19 -5.45 13.13
N LYS A 144 34.35 -4.71 13.88
CA LYS A 144 34.45 -4.67 15.34
C LYS A 144 33.73 -5.88 15.93
N SER A 145 34.33 -6.42 17.02
CA SER A 145 33.71 -7.53 17.75
C SER A 145 32.37 -7.10 18.35
N ARG A 146 31.39 -8.01 18.35
CA ARG A 146 30.08 -7.75 18.97
C ARG A 146 30.25 -7.32 20.45
N ARG A 147 29.54 -6.31 20.87
CA ARG A 147 29.55 -5.73 22.23
C ARG A 147 30.85 -4.96 22.59
N THR A 148 31.69 -4.60 21.62
CA THR A 148 32.87 -3.77 21.86
C THR A 148 32.69 -2.31 21.42
N PHE A 149 31.49 -1.94 20.99
CA PHE A 149 31.14 -0.58 20.54
C PHE A 149 29.78 -0.17 21.12
N GLU A 150 29.60 1.13 21.28
CA GLU A 150 28.33 1.71 21.69
C GLU A 150 27.23 1.50 20.62
N PRO A 151 25.95 1.33 21.01
CA PRO A 151 24.85 1.22 20.08
C PRO A 151 24.86 2.32 19.03
N VAL A 152 24.70 1.94 17.78
CA VAL A 152 24.62 2.88 16.65
C VAL A 152 23.18 3.35 16.53
N THR A 153 22.93 4.61 16.89
CA THR A 153 21.61 5.26 16.89
C THR A 153 21.51 6.41 15.89
N LYS A 154 22.61 6.75 15.23
CA LYS A 154 22.71 7.82 14.22
C LYS A 154 23.85 7.55 13.27
N PHE A 155 23.85 8.19 12.12
CA PHE A 155 25.00 8.18 11.22
C PHE A 155 26.24 8.74 11.91
N ARG A 156 27.42 8.25 11.50
CA ARG A 156 28.71 8.66 12.02
C ARG A 156 29.74 8.68 10.87
N THR A 157 30.73 9.52 11.00
CA THR A 157 31.93 9.44 10.15
C THR A 157 32.74 8.21 10.52
N ASP A 158 33.46 7.62 9.57
CA ASP A 158 34.47 6.59 9.83
C ASP A 158 35.83 7.07 9.31
N GLU A 159 36.73 7.39 10.25
CA GLU A 159 38.09 7.83 9.95
C GLU A 159 38.95 6.71 9.34
N LYS A 160 38.64 5.44 9.61
CA LYS A 160 39.40 4.30 9.11
C LYS A 160 39.22 4.06 7.60
N PHE A 161 38.02 4.31 7.13
CA PHE A 161 37.65 4.14 5.71
C PHE A 161 37.41 5.47 5.02
N ASP A 162 37.72 6.60 5.66
CA ASP A 162 37.49 7.96 5.16
C ASP A 162 36.03 8.20 4.69
N LEU A 163 35.07 7.64 5.45
CA LEU A 163 33.67 7.74 5.13
C LEU A 163 33.03 8.94 5.83
N LEU A 164 32.31 9.73 5.06
CA LEU A 164 31.50 10.82 5.58
C LEU A 164 30.27 10.28 6.32
N GLU A 165 29.68 11.10 7.17
CA GLU A 165 28.43 10.78 7.85
C GLU A 165 27.32 10.46 6.83
N GLY A 166 26.74 9.25 6.92
CA GLY A 166 25.70 8.77 6.02
C GLY A 166 26.20 8.21 4.70
N ALA A 167 27.51 8.13 4.46
CA ALA A 167 28.05 7.44 3.32
C ALA A 167 27.79 5.93 3.42
N TRP A 168 27.41 5.32 2.32
CA TRP A 168 27.25 3.87 2.18
C TRP A 168 28.56 3.22 1.63
N THR A 169 28.59 1.90 1.65
CA THR A 169 29.75 1.11 1.22
C THR A 169 29.39 0.21 0.02
N ASP A 170 30.12 -0.88 -0.14
CA ASP A 170 29.96 -1.87 -1.20
C ASP A 170 28.58 -2.54 -1.19
N ASP A 171 27.97 -2.78 -0.04
CA ASP A 171 26.65 -3.42 0.04
C ASP A 171 25.59 -2.63 -0.73
N THR A 172 25.53 -1.33 -0.52
CA THR A 172 24.57 -0.46 -1.25
C THR A 172 24.98 -0.25 -2.71
N ALA A 173 26.27 -0.07 -2.97
CA ALA A 173 26.77 0.13 -4.33
C ALA A 173 26.50 -1.11 -5.21
N MET A 174 26.78 -2.30 -4.71
CA MET A 174 26.47 -3.55 -5.40
C MET A 174 24.96 -3.76 -5.58
N ALA A 175 24.14 -3.36 -4.62
CA ALA A 175 22.69 -3.40 -4.76
C ALA A 175 22.18 -2.43 -5.83
N LEU A 176 22.81 -1.28 -6.00
CA LEU A 176 22.52 -0.35 -7.13
C LEU A 176 22.84 -0.99 -8.48
N CYS A 177 24.02 -1.57 -8.63
CA CYS A 177 24.41 -2.29 -9.85
C CYS A 177 23.43 -3.41 -10.19
N LEU A 178 23.04 -4.21 -9.19
CA LEU A 178 22.04 -5.27 -9.37
C LEU A 178 20.68 -4.71 -9.78
N SER A 179 20.26 -3.62 -9.15
CA SER A 179 18.96 -2.98 -9.47
C SER A 179 18.94 -2.42 -10.89
N GLU A 180 20.02 -1.81 -11.34
CA GLU A 180 20.16 -1.32 -12.71
C GLU A 180 20.18 -2.46 -13.73
N SER A 181 20.88 -3.56 -13.43
CA SER A 181 20.88 -4.76 -14.28
C SER A 181 19.47 -5.35 -14.40
N LEU A 182 18.74 -5.51 -13.28
CA LEU A 182 17.36 -5.99 -13.28
C LEU A 182 16.37 -5.06 -14.00
N CYS A 183 16.61 -3.76 -13.97
CA CYS A 183 15.81 -2.80 -14.73
C CYS A 183 16.06 -2.89 -16.24
N ALA A 184 17.27 -3.27 -16.64
CA ALA A 184 17.62 -3.47 -18.04
C ALA A 184 17.11 -4.82 -18.55
N ASP A 185 17.28 -5.89 -17.78
CA ASP A 185 16.79 -7.24 -18.07
C ASP A 185 16.35 -7.96 -16.79
N PRO A 186 15.05 -8.27 -16.64
CA PRO A 186 14.54 -9.01 -15.47
C PRO A 186 15.11 -10.43 -15.29
N GLU A 187 15.65 -11.03 -16.36
CA GLU A 187 16.24 -12.38 -16.37
C GLU A 187 17.68 -12.41 -15.82
N ILE A 188 18.24 -11.27 -15.45
CA ILE A 188 19.62 -11.06 -14.96
C ILE A 188 20.67 -11.68 -15.90
N ASP A 189 21.32 -10.86 -16.70
CA ASP A 189 22.54 -11.25 -17.41
C ASP A 189 23.74 -11.17 -16.45
N PRO A 190 24.39 -12.31 -16.11
CA PRO A 190 25.56 -12.29 -15.24
C PRO A 190 26.72 -11.48 -15.78
N THR A 191 26.86 -11.34 -17.13
CA THR A 191 27.92 -10.56 -17.76
C THR A 191 27.69 -9.07 -17.56
N ASP A 192 26.46 -8.59 -17.84
CA ASP A 192 26.08 -7.20 -17.59
C ASP A 192 26.25 -6.83 -16.10
N LEU A 193 25.85 -7.71 -15.18
CA LEU A 193 26.01 -7.47 -13.75
C LEU A 193 27.48 -7.39 -13.33
N LEU A 194 28.34 -8.28 -13.85
CA LEU A 194 29.77 -8.26 -13.56
C LEU A 194 30.45 -7.02 -14.14
N ASP A 195 30.08 -6.61 -15.35
CA ASP A 195 30.58 -5.38 -15.95
C ASP A 195 30.23 -4.15 -15.08
N ARG A 196 29.01 -4.05 -14.60
CA ARG A 196 28.58 -2.98 -13.66
C ARG A 196 29.35 -3.00 -12.35
N PHE A 197 29.67 -4.18 -11.81
CA PHE A 197 30.52 -4.30 -10.61
C PHE A 197 31.97 -3.87 -10.90
N CYS A 198 32.47 -4.10 -12.11
CA CYS A 198 33.82 -3.66 -12.50
C CYS A 198 33.90 -2.15 -12.75
N ASP A 199 32.81 -1.55 -13.21
CA ASP A 199 32.73 -0.10 -13.45
C ASP A 199 32.53 0.72 -12.15
N TRP A 200 32.05 0.11 -11.09
CA TRP A 200 31.95 0.68 -9.76
C TRP A 200 33.27 0.58 -9.02
#